data_b75d7b101ca61ac5860f413777d9bd64
#
_entry.id   b75d7b101ca61ac5860f413777d9bd64
#
_cell.length_a   1.000
_cell.length_b   1.000
_cell.length_c   1.000
_cell.angle_alpha   90.00
_cell.angle_beta   90.00
_cell.angle_gamma   90.00
#
_symmetry.space_group_name_H-M   'P 1'
#
loop_
_entity.id
_entity.type
_entity.pdbx_description
1 polymer ?
#
loop_
_entity_poly.entity_id
_entity_poly.type
_entity_poly.pdbx_seq_one_letter_code
_entity_poly.pdbx_strand_id
1 'polypeptide(L)'
;MIIESKAPTRVDFAGSTLDIWPLYLFHPGAVTLNAAISLYASCVIETHALGDTRINLVSRDIRREESFASFASLVKAKRYRLPLLAEITKFFEPQGGFTLTTDSEAPAGAGIGGSSAMAVAICAALDRFTGAGKSKVDWSHISRDAEAIVINVPTGTQDHYPPAFGGAAAIELPPGGEHRVELRVNLDELERRVMVCYTGKPRQHGINNWEVFKAQIGGKLAVQKSLERISEVAQEMRVAMEKPDWDQAGRLMREEWSFRKRNLPTISTKTIDRVIGNARRNGALAGKVCGAGGGGCVVLLVEPDARERVEESIQQAGAQILPMSIDRQGVQVISR
;
A
#
# COMPACT_ATOMS: atom_id res chain seq x y z
N MET A 1 15.70 2.14 26.56
CA MET A 1 15.23 3.07 25.51
C MET A 1 14.07 2.37 24.79
N ILE A 2 12.99 3.11 24.56
CA ILE A 2 11.84 2.63 23.77
C ILE A 2 11.72 3.54 22.55
N ILE A 3 11.63 2.97 21.35
CA ILE A 3 11.39 3.68 20.10
C ILE A 3 10.05 3.18 19.55
N GLU A 4 9.14 4.11 19.31
CA GLU A 4 7.84 3.82 18.74
C GLU A 4 7.73 4.48 17.36
N SER A 5 7.28 3.76 16.37
CA SER A 5 6.96 4.30 15.04
C SER A 5 5.57 3.88 14.61
N LYS A 6 4.94 4.73 13.79
CA LYS A 6 3.59 4.53 13.27
C LYS A 6 3.52 5.06 11.85
N ALA A 7 3.08 4.24 10.89
CA ALA A 7 2.98 4.59 9.48
C ALA A 7 1.56 4.31 8.95
N PRO A 8 0.94 5.24 8.18
CA PRO A 8 -0.38 5.07 7.60
C PRO A 8 -0.36 4.05 6.47
N THR A 9 -1.50 3.43 6.19
CA THR A 9 -1.72 2.67 4.97
C THR A 9 -2.13 3.59 3.82
N ARG A 10 -2.55 3.04 2.67
CA ARG A 10 -2.87 3.84 1.48
C ARG A 10 -4.09 3.34 0.71
N VAL A 11 -4.70 4.24 -0.03
CA VAL A 11 -5.59 3.94 -1.16
C VAL A 11 -4.94 4.39 -2.46
N ASP A 12 -5.33 3.77 -3.59
CA ASP A 12 -4.87 4.15 -4.92
C ASP A 12 -6.05 4.53 -5.82
N PHE A 13 -5.88 5.57 -6.62
CA PHE A 13 -6.92 6.11 -7.50
C PHE A 13 -6.74 5.66 -8.95
N ALA A 14 -5.50 5.64 -9.44
CA ALA A 14 -5.17 5.24 -10.80
C ALA A 14 -3.70 4.82 -10.96
N GLY A 15 -3.39 4.11 -12.07
CA GLY A 15 -2.03 3.75 -12.48
C GLY A 15 -1.49 2.47 -11.86
N SER A 16 -2.25 1.81 -11.01
CA SER A 16 -1.79 0.58 -10.33
C SER A 16 -1.32 -0.49 -11.31
N THR A 17 -0.33 -1.26 -10.93
CA THR A 17 0.42 -2.28 -11.67
C THR A 17 1.58 -1.68 -12.48
N LEU A 18 1.47 -0.44 -13.00
CA LEU A 18 2.54 0.18 -13.77
C LEU A 18 3.81 0.41 -12.94
N ASP A 19 3.67 0.61 -11.63
CA ASP A 19 4.76 0.88 -10.69
C ASP A 19 5.68 -0.31 -10.40
N ILE A 20 5.38 -1.48 -10.96
CA ILE A 20 6.24 -2.67 -10.86
C ILE A 20 7.36 -2.56 -11.89
N TRP A 21 8.61 -2.47 -11.43
CA TRP A 21 9.76 -2.48 -12.32
C TRP A 21 9.84 -3.82 -13.10
N PRO A 22 10.08 -3.79 -14.42
CA PRO A 22 10.31 -2.68 -15.34
C PRO A 22 9.08 -2.28 -16.18
N LEU A 23 7.84 -2.54 -15.75
CA LEU A 23 6.63 -2.28 -16.57
C LEU A 23 6.54 -0.82 -17.03
N TYR A 24 6.80 0.13 -16.12
CA TYR A 24 6.71 1.55 -16.46
C TYR A 24 7.69 2.00 -17.55
N LEU A 25 8.78 1.26 -17.77
CA LEU A 25 9.74 1.58 -18.85
C LEU A 25 9.13 1.42 -20.25
N PHE A 26 8.06 0.64 -20.38
CA PHE A 26 7.32 0.47 -21.63
C PHE A 26 6.22 1.53 -21.83
N HIS A 27 5.95 2.35 -20.82
CA HIS A 27 4.86 3.33 -20.80
C HIS A 27 5.38 4.70 -20.36
N PRO A 28 5.99 5.50 -21.30
CA PRO A 28 6.51 6.83 -20.98
C PRO A 28 5.46 7.71 -20.29
N GLY A 29 5.86 8.37 -19.21
CA GLY A 29 4.96 9.18 -18.40
C GLY A 29 4.07 8.38 -17.45
N ALA A 30 4.35 7.08 -17.24
CA ALA A 30 3.62 6.28 -16.25
C ALA A 30 3.64 6.96 -14.88
N VAL A 31 2.50 6.94 -14.21
CA VAL A 31 2.29 7.53 -12.89
C VAL A 31 1.28 6.70 -12.10
N THR A 32 1.43 6.63 -10.79
CA THR A 32 0.38 6.14 -9.88
C THR A 32 -0.11 7.27 -8.98
N LEU A 33 -1.41 7.28 -8.68
CA LEU A 33 -2.03 8.28 -7.84
C LEU A 33 -2.56 7.61 -6.57
N ASN A 34 -2.17 8.12 -5.42
CA ASN A 34 -2.51 7.52 -4.14
C ASN A 34 -2.67 8.56 -3.03
N ALA A 35 -3.27 8.14 -1.93
CA ALA A 35 -3.33 8.91 -0.70
C ALA A 35 -3.10 8.02 0.51
N ALA A 36 -2.41 8.56 1.50
CA ALA A 36 -2.23 7.94 2.81
C ALA A 36 -3.52 8.05 3.63
N ILE A 37 -3.89 6.97 4.33
CA ILE A 37 -5.10 6.92 5.15
C ILE A 37 -4.79 6.48 6.58
N SER A 38 -5.58 6.95 7.55
CA SER A 38 -5.39 6.77 8.99
C SER A 38 -5.75 5.37 9.50
N LEU A 39 -5.34 4.34 8.78
CA LEU A 39 -5.28 2.96 9.24
C LEU A 39 -3.80 2.60 9.34
N TYR A 40 -3.30 2.41 10.53
CA TYR A 40 -1.87 2.40 10.76
C TYR A 40 -1.29 1.02 10.98
N ALA A 41 -0.02 0.89 10.60
CA ALA A 41 0.88 -0.13 11.11
C ALA A 41 1.87 0.53 12.09
N SER A 42 2.24 -0.19 13.14
CA SER A 42 3.13 0.29 14.19
C SER A 42 4.30 -0.67 14.43
N CYS A 43 5.40 -0.10 14.88
CA CYS A 43 6.57 -0.85 15.34
C CYS A 43 7.09 -0.23 16.65
N VAL A 44 7.39 -1.08 17.61
CA VAL A 44 8.01 -0.69 18.89
C VAL A 44 9.32 -1.47 19.04
N ILE A 45 10.41 -0.75 19.31
CA ILE A 45 11.70 -1.35 19.67
C ILE A 45 11.97 -1.06 21.13
N GLU A 46 12.18 -2.11 21.93
CA GLU A 46 12.61 -2.06 23.32
C GLU A 46 14.02 -2.62 23.43
N THR A 47 15.00 -1.76 23.82
CA THR A 47 16.39 -2.21 23.97
C THR A 47 16.56 -3.09 25.20
N HIS A 48 17.37 -4.12 25.07
CA HIS A 48 17.72 -4.98 26.20
C HIS A 48 18.82 -4.37 27.09
N ALA A 49 19.10 -5.01 28.21
CA ALA A 49 20.18 -4.62 29.08
C ALA A 49 21.55 -4.70 28.37
N LEU A 50 22.51 -3.90 28.83
CA LEU A 50 23.87 -3.91 28.27
C LEU A 50 24.47 -5.31 28.34
N GLY A 51 25.02 -5.80 27.22
CA GLY A 51 25.58 -7.14 27.08
C GLY A 51 24.60 -8.22 26.64
N ASP A 52 23.31 -7.98 26.67
CA ASP A 52 22.32 -8.86 26.05
C ASP A 52 22.28 -8.63 24.53
N THR A 53 22.57 -9.67 23.74
CA THR A 53 22.63 -9.61 22.27
C THR A 53 21.41 -10.22 21.59
N ARG A 54 20.45 -10.71 22.35
CA ARG A 54 19.25 -11.39 21.82
C ARG A 54 18.39 -10.44 20.99
N ILE A 55 17.86 -10.93 19.90
CA ILE A 55 16.90 -10.22 19.04
C ILE A 55 15.60 -11.00 19.08
N ASN A 56 14.55 -10.36 19.58
CA ASN A 56 13.20 -10.90 19.58
C ASN A 56 12.37 -10.15 18.56
N LEU A 57 11.74 -10.86 17.64
CA LEU A 57 10.80 -10.33 16.65
C LEU A 57 9.40 -10.83 16.99
N VAL A 58 8.45 -9.92 17.09
CA VAL A 58 7.06 -10.19 17.50
C VAL A 58 6.10 -9.49 16.55
N SER A 59 5.10 -10.19 16.03
CA SER A 59 4.00 -9.64 15.24
C SER A 59 2.70 -9.98 15.96
N ARG A 60 2.02 -8.95 16.51
CA ARG A 60 0.78 -9.09 17.28
C ARG A 60 -0.41 -9.41 16.41
N ASP A 61 -0.51 -8.78 15.25
CA ASP A 61 -1.59 -8.94 14.29
C ASP A 61 -1.73 -10.38 13.77
N ILE A 62 -0.60 -11.07 13.53
CA ILE A 62 -0.58 -12.49 13.08
C ILE A 62 -0.23 -13.48 14.21
N ARG A 63 -0.02 -12.99 15.44
CA ARG A 63 0.29 -13.79 16.65
C ARG A 63 1.48 -14.73 16.44
N ARG A 64 2.60 -14.18 15.95
CA ARG A 64 3.84 -14.92 15.72
C ARG A 64 5.01 -14.24 16.40
N GLU A 65 5.95 -15.05 16.85
CA GLU A 65 7.22 -14.59 17.42
C GLU A 65 8.36 -15.51 17.02
N GLU A 66 9.56 -14.98 17.01
CA GLU A 66 10.82 -15.71 16.87
C GLU A 66 11.96 -14.96 17.55
N SER A 67 12.97 -15.71 18.00
CA SER A 67 14.10 -15.17 18.74
C SER A 67 15.42 -15.69 18.20
N PHE A 68 16.41 -14.82 18.23
CA PHE A 68 17.78 -15.11 17.82
C PHE A 68 18.74 -14.73 18.93
N ALA A 69 19.76 -15.58 19.18
CA ALA A 69 20.75 -15.32 20.23
C ALA A 69 21.60 -14.05 19.96
N SER A 70 21.74 -13.66 18.70
CA SER A 70 22.46 -12.45 18.27
C SER A 70 22.11 -12.08 16.83
N PHE A 71 22.54 -10.91 16.38
CA PHE A 71 22.45 -10.50 14.97
C PHE A 71 23.14 -11.52 14.03
N ALA A 72 24.32 -12.03 14.40
CA ALA A 72 24.99 -13.05 13.62
C ALA A 72 24.19 -14.34 13.48
N SER A 73 23.41 -14.74 14.50
CA SER A 73 22.53 -15.90 14.41
C SER A 73 21.29 -15.64 13.57
N LEU A 74 20.76 -14.41 13.57
CA LEU A 74 19.69 -13.99 12.67
C LEU A 74 20.16 -14.05 11.20
N VAL A 75 21.31 -13.50 10.87
CA VAL A 75 21.87 -13.50 9.51
C VAL A 75 22.13 -14.93 8.98
N LYS A 76 22.58 -15.85 9.86
CA LYS A 76 22.85 -17.27 9.50
C LYS A 76 21.59 -18.11 9.33
N ALA A 77 20.45 -17.66 9.81
CA ALA A 77 19.21 -18.42 9.72
C ALA A 77 18.76 -18.61 8.26
N LYS A 78 18.36 -19.82 7.92
CA LYS A 78 17.92 -20.17 6.55
C LYS A 78 16.43 -19.95 6.33
N ARG A 79 15.66 -19.82 7.37
CA ARG A 79 14.19 -19.64 7.35
C ARG A 79 13.76 -18.75 8.50
N TYR A 80 12.77 -17.93 8.25
CA TYR A 80 12.18 -17.01 9.24
C TYR A 80 10.69 -17.28 9.38
N ARG A 81 10.18 -17.16 10.61
CA ARG A 81 8.73 -17.14 10.89
C ARG A 81 8.14 -15.76 10.56
N LEU A 82 8.97 -14.71 10.71
CA LEU A 82 8.64 -13.31 10.45
C LEU A 82 9.63 -12.72 9.42
N PRO A 83 9.59 -13.19 8.15
CA PRO A 83 10.62 -12.88 7.17
C PRO A 83 10.76 -11.38 6.87
N LEU A 84 9.67 -10.61 6.85
CA LEU A 84 9.75 -9.17 6.59
C LEU A 84 10.51 -8.43 7.69
N LEU A 85 10.22 -8.75 8.96
CA LEU A 85 10.92 -8.16 10.10
C LEU A 85 12.41 -8.53 10.09
N ALA A 86 12.71 -9.80 9.78
CA ALA A 86 14.08 -10.29 9.72
C ALA A 86 14.88 -9.65 8.58
N GLU A 87 14.32 -9.54 7.37
CA GLU A 87 15.01 -8.95 6.21
C GLU A 87 15.31 -7.46 6.44
N ILE A 88 14.36 -6.69 6.97
CA ILE A 88 14.61 -5.28 7.29
C ILE A 88 15.64 -5.14 8.43
N THR A 89 15.56 -6.00 9.46
CA THR A 89 16.56 -6.00 10.54
C THR A 89 17.97 -6.27 10.02
N LYS A 90 18.14 -7.19 9.07
CA LYS A 90 19.43 -7.47 8.44
C LYS A 90 20.01 -6.24 7.74
N PHE A 91 19.16 -5.47 7.07
CA PHE A 91 19.61 -4.27 6.35
C PHE A 91 20.20 -3.21 7.28
N PHE A 92 19.63 -3.03 8.48
CA PHE A 92 20.06 -2.00 9.42
C PHE A 92 21.24 -2.43 10.33
N GLU A 93 21.62 -3.70 10.36
CA GLU A 93 22.73 -4.24 11.11
C GLU A 93 22.82 -3.74 12.57
N PRO A 94 21.75 -3.86 13.37
CA PRO A 94 21.67 -3.30 14.70
C PRO A 94 22.73 -3.90 15.63
N GLN A 95 23.30 -3.04 16.50
CA GLN A 95 24.22 -3.44 17.55
C GLN A 95 23.49 -3.57 18.88
N GLY A 96 23.72 -4.67 19.59
CA GLY A 96 23.03 -4.98 20.84
C GLY A 96 21.70 -5.71 20.68
N GLY A 97 21.12 -6.12 21.81
CA GLY A 97 19.85 -6.85 21.85
C GLY A 97 18.65 -5.95 21.96
N PHE A 98 17.53 -6.40 21.39
CA PHE A 98 16.26 -5.69 21.44
C PHE A 98 15.09 -6.63 21.17
N THR A 99 13.91 -6.18 21.57
CA THR A 99 12.62 -6.74 21.12
C THR A 99 11.97 -5.76 20.15
N LEU A 100 11.65 -6.23 18.94
CA LEU A 100 10.90 -5.50 17.91
C LEU A 100 9.49 -6.09 17.85
N THR A 101 8.50 -5.27 18.18
CA THR A 101 7.09 -5.66 18.17
C THR A 101 6.35 -4.86 17.09
N THR A 102 5.58 -5.55 16.24
CA THR A 102 4.72 -4.92 15.23
C THR A 102 3.25 -5.20 15.48
N ASP A 103 2.39 -4.29 15.04
CA ASP A 103 0.93 -4.44 15.01
C ASP A 103 0.33 -3.69 13.83
N SER A 104 -0.90 -4.05 13.42
CA SER A 104 -1.60 -3.42 12.29
C SER A 104 -3.08 -3.27 12.57
N GLU A 105 -3.62 -2.04 12.33
CA GLU A 105 -5.06 -1.75 12.38
C GLU A 105 -5.77 -2.23 11.10
N ALA A 106 -5.02 -2.43 10.01
CA ALA A 106 -5.58 -2.90 8.75
C ALA A 106 -5.93 -4.39 8.83
N PRO A 107 -7.10 -4.82 8.38
CA PRO A 107 -7.42 -6.24 8.31
C PRO A 107 -6.37 -7.01 7.48
N ALA A 108 -6.01 -8.20 7.94
CA ALA A 108 -5.05 -9.04 7.21
C ALA A 108 -5.53 -9.29 5.76
N GLY A 109 -4.66 -9.06 4.79
CA GLY A 109 -5.00 -9.19 3.38
C GLY A 109 -5.95 -8.13 2.84
N ALA A 110 -6.11 -6.99 3.53
CA ALA A 110 -6.97 -5.88 3.11
C ALA A 110 -6.59 -5.25 1.77
N GLY A 111 -5.34 -5.37 1.33
CA GLY A 111 -4.88 -4.82 0.05
C GLY A 111 -4.69 -3.29 0.06
N ILE A 112 -4.65 -2.68 1.23
CA ILE A 112 -4.42 -1.23 1.42
C ILE A 112 -2.98 -0.89 1.82
N GLY A 113 -2.01 -1.75 1.47
CA GLY A 113 -0.59 -1.53 1.76
C GLY A 113 -0.19 -1.75 3.23
N GLY A 114 -0.93 -2.59 3.99
CA GLY A 114 -0.62 -2.83 5.41
C GLY A 114 0.77 -3.40 5.66
N SER A 115 1.23 -4.36 4.84
CA SER A 115 2.60 -4.91 4.91
C SER A 115 3.65 -3.83 4.63
N SER A 116 3.43 -3.02 3.61
CA SER A 116 4.35 -1.96 3.20
C SER A 116 4.39 -0.82 4.24
N ALA A 117 3.25 -0.47 4.84
CA ALA A 117 3.19 0.46 5.97
C ALA A 117 3.96 -0.08 7.19
N MET A 118 3.79 -1.36 7.49
CA MET A 118 4.57 -2.02 8.55
C MET A 118 6.07 -1.98 8.25
N ALA A 119 6.47 -2.30 7.01
CA ALA A 119 7.87 -2.26 6.60
C ALA A 119 8.47 -0.86 6.75
N VAL A 120 7.76 0.19 6.35
CA VAL A 120 8.19 1.58 6.53
C VAL A 120 8.30 1.94 8.02
N ALA A 121 7.33 1.53 8.86
CA ALA A 121 7.40 1.75 10.30
C ALA A 121 8.63 1.07 10.92
N ILE A 122 8.93 -0.17 10.52
CA ILE A 122 10.12 -0.91 10.97
C ILE A 122 11.40 -0.19 10.52
N CYS A 123 11.48 0.24 9.24
CA CYS A 123 12.63 0.99 8.74
C CYS A 123 12.89 2.25 9.57
N ALA A 124 11.85 3.04 9.82
CA ALA A 124 11.96 4.27 10.59
C ALA A 124 12.39 4.04 12.04
N ALA A 125 11.87 2.98 12.69
CA ALA A 125 12.25 2.60 14.06
C ALA A 125 13.70 2.09 14.13
N LEU A 126 14.11 1.23 13.20
CA LEU A 126 15.48 0.70 13.15
C LEU A 126 16.49 1.78 12.76
N ASP A 127 16.14 2.68 11.84
CA ASP A 127 16.99 3.83 11.52
C ASP A 127 17.25 4.69 12.75
N ARG A 128 16.20 4.98 13.52
CA ARG A 128 16.32 5.70 14.80
C ARG A 128 17.14 4.94 15.84
N PHE A 129 16.99 3.61 15.89
CA PHE A 129 17.72 2.75 16.82
C PHE A 129 19.21 2.66 16.50
N THR A 130 19.55 2.50 15.22
CA THR A 130 20.92 2.31 14.76
C THR A 130 21.65 3.64 14.49
N GLY A 131 20.92 4.74 14.32
CA GLY A 131 21.48 6.02 13.90
C GLY A 131 21.98 6.02 12.45
N ALA A 132 21.40 5.19 11.58
CA ALA A 132 21.87 5.03 10.19
C ALA A 132 21.62 6.27 9.31
N GLY A 133 20.72 7.19 9.71
CA GLY A 133 20.51 8.47 9.04
C GLY A 133 19.89 8.37 7.66
N LYS A 134 19.03 7.36 7.43
CA LYS A 134 18.34 7.15 6.16
C LYS A 134 17.20 8.14 5.97
N SER A 135 16.98 8.54 4.73
CA SER A 135 15.86 9.40 4.33
C SER A 135 14.54 8.61 4.21
N LYS A 136 13.40 9.33 4.14
CA LYS A 136 12.09 8.72 3.84
C LYS A 136 12.07 8.00 2.49
N VAL A 137 12.84 8.46 1.51
CA VAL A 137 13.00 7.79 0.21
C VAL A 137 13.75 6.48 0.40
N ASP A 138 14.84 6.49 1.17
CA ASP A 138 15.59 5.26 1.47
C ASP A 138 14.70 4.24 2.18
N TRP A 139 13.88 4.66 3.17
CA TRP A 139 12.95 3.75 3.83
C TRP A 139 11.94 3.15 2.85
N SER A 140 11.44 3.94 1.88
CA SER A 140 10.54 3.44 0.83
C SER A 140 11.23 2.37 -0.03
N HIS A 141 12.48 2.59 -0.41
CA HIS A 141 13.25 1.63 -1.21
C HIS A 141 13.59 0.36 -0.42
N ILE A 142 14.11 0.52 0.81
CA ILE A 142 14.46 -0.62 1.67
C ILE A 142 13.23 -1.49 1.94
N SER A 143 12.10 -0.87 2.27
CA SER A 143 10.86 -1.60 2.55
C SER A 143 10.34 -2.33 1.31
N ARG A 144 10.41 -1.72 0.12
CA ARG A 144 10.05 -2.34 -1.15
C ARG A 144 10.93 -3.55 -1.46
N ASP A 145 12.24 -3.37 -1.35
CA ASP A 145 13.21 -4.42 -1.69
C ASP A 145 13.12 -5.59 -0.71
N ALA A 146 12.94 -5.32 0.59
CA ALA A 146 12.68 -6.35 1.60
C ALA A 146 11.37 -7.12 1.32
N GLU A 147 10.29 -6.42 0.95
CA GLU A 147 9.03 -7.08 0.58
C GLU A 147 9.20 -7.96 -0.65
N ALA A 148 9.90 -7.48 -1.69
CA ALA A 148 10.19 -8.28 -2.90
C ALA A 148 10.99 -9.56 -2.61
N ILE A 149 11.97 -9.50 -1.70
CA ILE A 149 12.72 -10.68 -1.24
C ILE A 149 11.77 -11.67 -0.57
N VAL A 150 10.89 -11.20 0.32
CA VAL A 150 9.98 -12.05 1.09
C VAL A 150 8.95 -12.74 0.21
N ILE A 151 8.35 -12.03 -0.75
CA ILE A 151 7.33 -12.59 -1.65
C ILE A 151 7.91 -13.25 -2.89
N ASN A 152 9.22 -13.10 -3.12
CA ASN A 152 9.97 -13.66 -4.24
C ASN A 152 9.41 -13.28 -5.63
N VAL A 153 8.85 -12.07 -5.73
CA VAL A 153 8.41 -11.45 -6.99
C VAL A 153 8.62 -9.93 -6.90
N PRO A 154 8.79 -9.23 -8.02
CA PRO A 154 8.84 -7.77 -8.01
C PRO A 154 7.56 -7.19 -7.38
N THR A 155 7.73 -6.18 -6.54
CA THR A 155 6.63 -5.41 -5.94
C THR A 155 6.62 -3.99 -6.48
N GLY A 156 5.46 -3.34 -6.42
CA GLY A 156 5.31 -1.96 -6.84
C GLY A 156 5.87 -0.99 -5.79
N THR A 157 6.14 0.22 -6.22
CA THR A 157 6.70 1.27 -5.35
C THR A 157 5.62 2.10 -4.67
N GLN A 158 4.42 2.17 -5.24
CA GLN A 158 3.32 3.01 -4.75
C GLN A 158 2.87 2.70 -3.31
N ASP A 159 3.11 1.48 -2.83
CA ASP A 159 2.67 1.03 -1.52
C ASP A 159 3.56 1.57 -0.38
N HIS A 160 4.76 2.04 -0.68
CA HIS A 160 5.79 2.43 0.28
C HIS A 160 5.91 3.95 0.48
N TYR A 161 5.56 4.75 -0.53
CA TYR A 161 5.63 6.21 -0.45
C TYR A 161 4.56 6.85 0.43
N PRO A 162 3.26 6.49 0.33
CA PRO A 162 2.25 7.07 1.22
C PRO A 162 2.52 6.81 2.70
N PRO A 163 2.92 5.60 3.14
CA PRO A 163 3.33 5.37 4.52
C PRO A 163 4.47 6.29 4.97
N ALA A 164 5.47 6.52 4.12
CA ALA A 164 6.62 7.33 4.47
C ALA A 164 6.29 8.84 4.54
N PHE A 165 5.48 9.34 3.62
CA PHE A 165 5.32 10.79 3.42
C PHE A 165 3.96 11.35 3.84
N GLY A 166 2.88 10.57 3.82
CA GLY A 166 1.52 11.06 4.01
C GLY A 166 0.99 11.84 2.81
N GLY A 167 -0.19 12.42 2.97
CA GLY A 167 -0.87 13.24 1.98
C GLY A 167 -1.40 12.46 0.79
N ALA A 168 -1.67 13.19 -0.30
CA ALA A 168 -2.01 12.63 -1.59
C ALA A 168 -0.88 12.94 -2.60
N ALA A 169 -0.48 11.98 -3.41
CA ALA A 169 0.66 12.15 -4.30
C ALA A 169 0.50 11.38 -5.61
N ALA A 170 1.18 11.91 -6.63
CA ALA A 170 1.55 11.21 -7.83
C ALA A 170 2.96 10.61 -7.63
N ILE A 171 3.13 9.33 -7.91
CA ILE A 171 4.46 8.72 -8.02
C ILE A 171 4.75 8.61 -9.52
N GLU A 172 5.56 9.52 -10.01
CA GLU A 172 6.05 9.54 -11.38
C GLU A 172 7.13 8.46 -11.56
N LEU A 173 7.10 7.78 -12.68
CA LEU A 173 7.89 6.56 -12.92
C LEU A 173 8.77 6.70 -14.18
N PRO A 174 9.70 7.66 -14.23
CA PRO A 174 10.65 7.78 -15.32
C PRO A 174 11.75 6.70 -15.26
N PRO A 175 12.48 6.49 -16.36
CA PRO A 175 13.57 5.50 -16.41
C PRO A 175 14.68 5.69 -15.36
N GLY A 176 14.83 6.93 -14.85
CA GLY A 176 15.84 7.28 -13.84
C GLY A 176 15.47 6.97 -12.39
N GLY A 177 14.30 6.38 -12.15
CA GLY A 177 13.76 6.09 -10.82
C GLY A 177 12.50 6.88 -10.51
N GLU A 178 11.79 6.44 -9.51
CA GLU A 178 10.52 7.05 -9.11
C GLU A 178 10.68 8.40 -8.40
N HIS A 179 9.74 9.30 -8.65
CA HIS A 179 9.66 10.61 -8.00
C HIS A 179 8.27 10.83 -7.41
N ARG A 180 8.22 11.17 -6.12
CA ARG A 180 6.97 11.60 -5.48
C ARG A 180 6.72 13.08 -5.75
N VAL A 181 5.56 13.37 -6.30
CA VAL A 181 5.06 14.72 -6.50
C VAL A 181 3.75 14.87 -5.74
N GLU A 182 3.67 15.85 -4.85
CA GLU A 182 2.44 16.12 -4.09
C GLU A 182 1.32 16.56 -5.03
N LEU A 183 0.13 15.98 -4.89
CA LEU A 183 -1.06 16.39 -5.63
C LEU A 183 -1.60 17.70 -5.09
N ARG A 184 -1.85 18.67 -5.97
CA ARG A 184 -2.50 19.93 -5.63
C ARG A 184 -4.01 19.74 -5.48
N VAL A 185 -4.41 18.97 -4.49
CA VAL A 185 -5.81 18.67 -4.17
C VAL A 185 -6.13 19.13 -2.74
N ASN A 186 -7.35 19.62 -2.53
CA ASN A 186 -7.82 19.91 -1.17
C ASN A 186 -8.05 18.56 -0.44
N LEU A 187 -7.23 18.27 0.57
CA LEU A 187 -7.29 17.02 1.30
C LEU A 187 -8.58 16.85 2.13
N ASP A 188 -9.19 17.93 2.61
CA ASP A 188 -10.47 17.87 3.31
C ASP A 188 -11.61 17.51 2.34
N GLU A 189 -11.56 18.04 1.11
CA GLU A 189 -12.50 17.68 0.05
C GLU A 189 -12.30 16.21 -0.40
N LEU A 190 -11.03 15.79 -0.55
CA LEU A 190 -10.71 14.42 -0.90
C LEU A 190 -11.21 13.43 0.17
N GLU A 191 -11.03 13.77 1.46
CA GLU A 191 -11.50 12.96 2.58
C GLU A 191 -13.03 12.80 2.58
N ARG A 192 -13.77 13.86 2.30
CA ARG A 192 -15.24 13.79 2.18
C ARG A 192 -15.71 12.90 1.04
N ARG A 193 -14.91 12.73 -0.01
CA ARG A 193 -15.24 11.97 -1.23
C ARG A 193 -14.71 10.55 -1.25
N VAL A 194 -13.72 10.24 -0.43
CA VAL A 194 -13.13 8.89 -0.40
C VAL A 194 -13.77 8.06 0.70
N MET A 195 -14.13 6.83 0.35
CA MET A 195 -14.58 5.80 1.29
C MET A 195 -13.82 4.51 1.05
N VAL A 196 -13.55 3.79 2.11
CA VAL A 196 -12.92 2.47 2.05
C VAL A 196 -13.82 1.46 2.72
N CYS A 197 -14.07 0.34 2.07
CA CYS A 197 -14.80 -0.77 2.68
C CYS A 197 -14.05 -2.09 2.49
N TYR A 198 -14.13 -2.94 3.50
CA TYR A 198 -13.58 -4.29 3.49
C TYR A 198 -14.65 -5.30 3.09
N THR A 199 -14.35 -6.14 2.12
CA THR A 199 -15.31 -7.11 1.55
C THR A 199 -15.56 -8.34 2.43
N GLY A 200 -14.99 -8.38 3.64
CA GLY A 200 -15.11 -9.50 4.58
C GLY A 200 -14.24 -10.71 4.25
N LYS A 201 -13.51 -10.67 3.15
CA LYS A 201 -12.58 -11.74 2.74
C LYS A 201 -11.22 -11.16 2.42
N PRO A 202 -10.12 -11.75 2.95
CA PRO A 202 -8.78 -11.33 2.56
C PRO A 202 -8.57 -11.59 1.05
N ARG A 203 -7.66 -10.84 0.45
CA ARG A 203 -7.23 -11.14 -0.94
C ARG A 203 -6.71 -12.57 -1.03
N GLN A 204 -7.02 -13.25 -2.13
CA GLN A 204 -6.48 -14.58 -2.37
C GLN A 204 -4.99 -14.49 -2.70
N HIS A 205 -4.17 -15.22 -1.96
CA HIS A 205 -2.77 -15.40 -2.30
C HIS A 205 -2.65 -16.06 -3.69
N GLY A 206 -1.92 -15.46 -4.59
CA GLY A 206 -1.73 -15.95 -5.97
C GLY A 206 -2.41 -15.11 -7.05
N ILE A 207 -3.37 -14.23 -6.72
CA ILE A 207 -3.75 -13.16 -7.63
C ILE A 207 -2.68 -12.09 -7.52
N ASN A 208 -1.73 -12.11 -8.42
CA ASN A 208 -0.69 -11.13 -8.48
C ASN A 208 -0.59 -10.53 -9.89
N ASN A 209 -0.07 -9.33 -9.94
CA ASN A 209 0.17 -8.64 -11.19
C ASN A 209 1.25 -9.32 -12.06
N TRP A 210 1.87 -10.41 -11.56
CA TRP A 210 2.93 -11.14 -12.25
C TRP A 210 2.47 -11.75 -13.58
N GLU A 211 1.21 -12.21 -13.66
CA GLU A 211 0.65 -12.69 -14.94
C GLU A 211 0.48 -11.56 -15.95
N VAL A 212 0.09 -10.37 -15.49
CA VAL A 212 0.01 -9.17 -16.34
C VAL A 212 1.41 -8.75 -16.80
N PHE A 213 2.38 -8.78 -15.89
CA PHE A 213 3.79 -8.53 -16.19
C PHE A 213 4.32 -9.49 -17.28
N LYS A 214 4.15 -10.80 -17.09
CA LYS A 214 4.58 -11.79 -18.08
C LYS A 214 3.89 -11.58 -19.44
N ALA A 215 2.61 -11.25 -19.44
CA ALA A 215 1.87 -11.01 -20.68
C ALA A 215 2.36 -9.75 -21.41
N GLN A 216 2.74 -8.67 -20.68
CA GLN A 216 3.37 -7.49 -21.26
C GLN A 216 4.69 -7.83 -21.94
N ILE A 217 5.61 -8.49 -21.21
CA ILE A 217 6.94 -8.86 -21.72
C ILE A 217 6.83 -9.88 -22.87
N GLY A 218 5.87 -10.81 -22.78
CA GLY A 218 5.58 -11.79 -23.83
C GLY A 218 4.90 -11.23 -25.07
N GLY A 219 4.70 -9.90 -25.17
CA GLY A 219 4.17 -9.26 -26.38
C GLY A 219 2.67 -9.40 -26.58
N LYS A 220 1.87 -9.68 -25.54
CA LYS A 220 0.41 -9.79 -25.64
C LYS A 220 -0.21 -8.41 -25.92
N LEU A 221 -0.47 -8.10 -27.18
CA LEU A 221 -0.95 -6.78 -27.63
C LEU A 221 -2.16 -6.23 -26.84
N ALA A 222 -3.12 -7.09 -26.48
CA ALA A 222 -4.29 -6.66 -25.69
C ALA A 222 -3.90 -6.13 -24.32
N VAL A 223 -2.89 -6.72 -23.66
CA VAL A 223 -2.37 -6.28 -22.37
C VAL A 223 -1.54 -5.01 -22.54
N GLN A 224 -0.70 -4.94 -23.56
CA GLN A 224 0.12 -3.74 -23.87
C GLN A 224 -0.77 -2.52 -24.07
N LYS A 225 -1.78 -2.59 -24.95
CA LYS A 225 -2.75 -1.51 -25.17
C LYS A 225 -3.54 -1.15 -23.91
N SER A 226 -3.87 -2.14 -23.10
CA SER A 226 -4.60 -1.92 -21.85
C SER A 226 -3.74 -1.19 -20.82
N LEU A 227 -2.44 -1.53 -20.68
CA LEU A 227 -1.52 -0.84 -19.80
C LEU A 227 -1.17 0.56 -20.28
N GLU A 228 -1.04 0.75 -21.60
CA GLU A 228 -0.90 2.07 -22.22
C GLU A 228 -2.07 2.97 -21.84
N ARG A 229 -3.31 2.49 -22.01
CA ARG A 229 -4.49 3.26 -21.62
C ARG A 229 -4.59 3.51 -20.12
N ILE A 230 -4.19 2.56 -19.27
CA ILE A 230 -4.09 2.78 -17.81
C ILE A 230 -3.10 3.91 -17.49
N SER A 231 -1.98 3.99 -18.20
CA SER A 231 -1.00 5.07 -18.05
C SER A 231 -1.60 6.43 -18.39
N GLU A 232 -2.28 6.53 -19.56
CA GLU A 232 -2.96 7.76 -19.98
C GLU A 232 -4.05 8.18 -18.99
N VAL A 233 -4.90 7.23 -18.58
CA VAL A 233 -5.96 7.44 -17.57
C VAL A 233 -5.39 7.99 -16.27
N ALA A 234 -4.24 7.50 -15.83
CA ALA A 234 -3.61 7.99 -14.60
C ALA A 234 -3.15 9.45 -14.73
N GLN A 235 -2.61 9.84 -15.89
CA GLN A 235 -2.23 11.23 -16.17
C GLN A 235 -3.46 12.14 -16.25
N GLU A 236 -4.51 11.71 -16.96
CA GLU A 236 -5.78 12.45 -17.04
C GLU A 236 -6.44 12.58 -15.63
N MET A 237 -6.40 11.52 -14.83
CA MET A 237 -6.89 11.51 -13.44
C MET A 237 -6.17 12.53 -12.56
N ARG A 238 -4.84 12.65 -12.69
CA ARG A 238 -4.08 13.68 -12.00
C ARG A 238 -4.64 15.07 -12.30
N VAL A 239 -4.83 15.38 -13.58
CA VAL A 239 -5.37 16.67 -14.01
C VAL A 239 -6.78 16.90 -13.47
N ALA A 240 -7.65 15.87 -13.51
CA ALA A 240 -9.02 15.96 -13.01
C ALA A 240 -9.06 16.22 -11.49
N MET A 241 -8.21 15.54 -10.71
CA MET A 241 -8.13 15.73 -9.27
C MET A 241 -7.56 17.11 -8.89
N GLU A 242 -6.55 17.61 -9.62
CA GLU A 242 -5.95 18.92 -9.35
C GLU A 242 -6.86 20.09 -9.79
N LYS A 243 -7.81 19.86 -10.70
CA LYS A 243 -8.83 20.83 -11.17
C LYS A 243 -10.20 20.65 -10.49
N PRO A 244 -10.32 19.97 -9.40
CA PRO A 244 -11.45 19.33 -8.72
C PRO A 244 -12.64 18.93 -9.65
N ASP A 245 -12.35 18.31 -10.81
CA ASP A 245 -13.35 17.71 -11.68
C ASP A 245 -13.63 16.26 -11.23
N TRP A 246 -14.46 16.14 -10.20
CA TRP A 246 -14.75 14.85 -9.57
C TRP A 246 -15.57 13.92 -10.45
N ASP A 247 -16.41 14.47 -11.33
CA ASP A 247 -17.14 13.69 -12.33
C ASP A 247 -16.18 13.02 -13.31
N GLN A 248 -15.21 13.78 -13.80
CA GLN A 248 -14.16 13.25 -14.67
C GLN A 248 -13.30 12.23 -13.91
N ALA A 249 -12.89 12.52 -12.69
CA ALA A 249 -12.15 11.58 -11.86
C ALA A 249 -12.93 10.25 -11.68
N GLY A 250 -14.22 10.32 -11.43
CA GLY A 250 -15.11 9.15 -11.35
C GLY A 250 -15.18 8.38 -12.68
N ARG A 251 -15.28 9.05 -13.82
CA ARG A 251 -15.24 8.41 -15.16
C ARG A 251 -13.93 7.66 -15.38
N LEU A 252 -12.81 8.31 -15.10
CA LEU A 252 -11.46 7.77 -15.28
C LEU A 252 -11.19 6.57 -14.35
N MET A 253 -11.62 6.63 -13.08
CA MET A 253 -11.51 5.48 -12.16
C MET A 253 -12.29 4.26 -12.65
N ARG A 254 -13.49 4.45 -13.20
CA ARG A 254 -14.28 3.36 -13.80
C ARG A 254 -13.59 2.78 -15.04
N GLU A 255 -13.01 3.63 -15.85
CA GLU A 255 -12.28 3.24 -17.06
C GLU A 255 -11.06 2.39 -16.69
N GLU A 256 -10.20 2.88 -15.79
CA GLU A 256 -9.05 2.12 -15.29
C GLU A 256 -9.48 0.77 -14.73
N TRP A 257 -10.52 0.75 -13.88
CA TRP A 257 -11.04 -0.48 -13.30
C TRP A 257 -11.50 -1.48 -14.37
N SER A 258 -12.08 -0.99 -15.47
CA SER A 258 -12.49 -1.86 -16.58
C SER A 258 -11.31 -2.51 -17.28
N PHE A 259 -10.21 -1.79 -17.47
CA PHE A 259 -8.97 -2.29 -18.07
C PHE A 259 -8.27 -3.29 -17.15
N ARG A 260 -8.20 -3.00 -15.85
CA ARG A 260 -7.63 -3.94 -14.87
C ARG A 260 -8.38 -5.27 -14.85
N LYS A 261 -9.72 -5.25 -14.90
CA LYS A 261 -10.55 -6.46 -14.99
C LYS A 261 -10.33 -7.22 -16.30
N ARG A 262 -10.07 -6.55 -17.41
CA ARG A 262 -9.73 -7.22 -18.69
C ARG A 262 -8.37 -7.88 -18.64
N ASN A 263 -7.38 -7.24 -18.03
CA ASN A 263 -6.04 -7.80 -17.90
C ASN A 263 -6.00 -9.00 -16.95
N LEU A 264 -6.77 -8.94 -15.88
CA LEU A 264 -6.83 -9.97 -14.84
C LEU A 264 -8.27 -10.12 -14.33
N PRO A 265 -9.12 -10.95 -14.97
CA PRO A 265 -10.53 -11.11 -14.58
C PRO A 265 -10.73 -11.53 -13.11
N THR A 266 -9.79 -12.29 -12.55
CA THR A 266 -9.80 -12.75 -11.16
C THR A 266 -9.56 -11.62 -10.14
N ILE A 267 -9.21 -10.41 -10.58
CA ILE A 267 -9.05 -9.24 -9.71
C ILE A 267 -10.37 -8.82 -9.04
N SER A 268 -11.51 -9.11 -9.69
CA SER A 268 -12.84 -8.89 -9.13
C SER A 268 -13.50 -10.18 -8.68
N THR A 269 -14.41 -10.07 -7.72
CA THR A 269 -15.26 -11.16 -7.24
C THR A 269 -16.71 -10.71 -7.30
N LYS A 270 -17.67 -11.66 -7.23
CA LYS A 270 -19.10 -11.33 -7.16
C LYS A 270 -19.43 -10.35 -6.02
N THR A 271 -18.73 -10.45 -4.90
CA THR A 271 -18.88 -9.52 -3.77
C THR A 271 -18.39 -8.13 -4.12
N ILE A 272 -17.20 -8.00 -4.71
CA ILE A 272 -16.65 -6.72 -5.16
C ILE A 272 -17.57 -6.05 -6.17
N ASP A 273 -18.00 -6.79 -7.19
CA ASP A 273 -18.90 -6.24 -8.23
C ASP A 273 -20.26 -5.81 -7.63
N ARG A 274 -20.80 -6.56 -6.67
CA ARG A 274 -22.03 -6.20 -5.95
C ARG A 274 -21.86 -4.93 -5.13
N VAL A 275 -20.76 -4.81 -4.35
CA VAL A 275 -20.44 -3.64 -3.52
C VAL A 275 -20.33 -2.40 -4.41
N ILE A 276 -19.49 -2.44 -5.45
CA ILE A 276 -19.31 -1.33 -6.37
C ILE A 276 -20.61 -0.97 -7.09
N GLY A 277 -21.37 -1.98 -7.54
CA GLY A 277 -22.65 -1.78 -8.22
C GLY A 277 -23.70 -1.14 -7.32
N ASN A 278 -23.80 -1.57 -6.05
CA ASN A 278 -24.72 -0.96 -5.08
C ASN A 278 -24.31 0.48 -4.76
N ALA A 279 -23.04 0.70 -4.45
CA ALA A 279 -22.51 2.03 -4.15
C ALA A 279 -22.83 3.01 -5.30
N ARG A 280 -22.59 2.61 -6.55
CA ARG A 280 -22.86 3.46 -7.72
C ARG A 280 -24.34 3.81 -7.91
N ARG A 281 -25.25 2.88 -7.65
CA ARG A 281 -26.69 3.16 -7.71
C ARG A 281 -27.17 4.12 -6.62
N ASN A 282 -26.38 4.28 -5.54
CA ASN A 282 -26.68 5.13 -4.40
C ASN A 282 -25.84 6.43 -4.34
N GLY A 283 -25.08 6.76 -5.41
CA GLY A 283 -24.40 8.05 -5.55
C GLY A 283 -22.88 7.99 -5.48
N ALA A 284 -22.27 6.79 -5.49
CA ALA A 284 -20.83 6.72 -5.71
C ALA A 284 -20.52 7.00 -7.19
N LEU A 285 -19.57 7.89 -7.45
CA LEU A 285 -19.06 8.19 -8.78
C LEU A 285 -18.33 7.00 -9.39
N ALA A 286 -17.53 6.31 -8.56
CA ALA A 286 -16.74 5.17 -8.97
C ALA A 286 -16.34 4.29 -7.79
N GLY A 287 -15.79 3.11 -8.10
CA GLY A 287 -15.14 2.24 -7.14
C GLY A 287 -14.21 1.24 -7.83
N LYS A 288 -13.15 0.87 -7.13
CA LYS A 288 -12.17 -0.14 -7.57
C LYS A 288 -11.59 -0.86 -6.36
N VAL A 289 -10.97 -2.00 -6.57
CA VAL A 289 -10.20 -2.65 -5.49
C VAL A 289 -8.90 -1.90 -5.21
N CYS A 290 -8.49 -1.91 -3.97
CA CYS A 290 -7.14 -1.52 -3.58
C CYS A 290 -6.15 -2.65 -3.86
N GLY A 291 -4.96 -2.32 -4.39
CA GLY A 291 -3.89 -3.27 -4.64
C GLY A 291 -4.23 -4.38 -5.64
N ALA A 292 -3.78 -5.62 -5.37
CA ALA A 292 -3.84 -6.74 -6.31
C ALA A 292 -5.25 -7.37 -6.49
N GLY A 293 -6.23 -7.04 -5.65
CA GLY A 293 -7.62 -7.50 -5.76
C GLY A 293 -7.85 -8.97 -5.39
N GLY A 294 -8.99 -9.51 -5.88
CA GLY A 294 -9.42 -10.87 -5.54
C GLY A 294 -10.04 -11.00 -4.14
N GLY A 295 -10.27 -9.90 -3.46
CA GLY A 295 -10.73 -9.71 -2.09
C GLY A 295 -10.16 -8.41 -1.52
N GLY A 296 -10.17 -8.28 -0.20
CA GLY A 296 -9.64 -7.11 0.50
C GLY A 296 -10.58 -5.91 0.43
N CYS A 297 -10.00 -4.71 0.32
CA CYS A 297 -10.73 -3.46 0.31
C CYS A 297 -11.07 -2.94 -1.08
N VAL A 298 -12.18 -2.22 -1.11
CA VAL A 298 -12.62 -1.39 -2.23
C VAL A 298 -12.51 0.06 -1.80
N VAL A 299 -11.89 0.89 -2.63
CA VAL A 299 -11.95 2.34 -2.53
C VAL A 299 -13.09 2.84 -3.42
N LEU A 300 -13.86 3.77 -2.89
CA LEU A 300 -14.97 4.43 -3.58
C LEU A 300 -14.71 5.93 -3.63
N LEU A 301 -15.05 6.54 -4.75
CA LEU A 301 -15.19 7.98 -4.90
C LEU A 301 -16.69 8.30 -4.87
N VAL A 302 -17.13 9.16 -3.93
CA VAL A 302 -18.53 9.43 -3.67
C VAL A 302 -18.85 10.92 -3.76
N GLU A 303 -20.10 11.25 -4.09
CA GLU A 303 -20.59 12.58 -3.83
C GLU A 303 -20.81 12.77 -2.31
N PRO A 304 -20.36 13.89 -1.72
CA PRO A 304 -20.48 14.10 -0.28
C PRO A 304 -21.91 13.95 0.25
N ASP A 305 -22.88 14.46 -0.51
CA ASP A 305 -24.30 14.39 -0.14
C ASP A 305 -24.92 12.97 -0.28
N ALA A 306 -24.22 12.07 -0.94
CA ALA A 306 -24.64 10.68 -1.11
C ALA A 306 -23.99 9.72 -0.10
N ARG A 307 -23.05 10.21 0.71
CA ARG A 307 -22.17 9.37 1.56
C ARG A 307 -22.97 8.39 2.43
N GLU A 308 -23.95 8.87 3.17
CA GLU A 308 -24.78 8.03 4.06
C GLU A 308 -25.51 6.93 3.29
N ARG A 309 -26.15 7.27 2.17
CA ARG A 309 -26.84 6.27 1.32
C ARG A 309 -25.89 5.23 0.74
N VAL A 310 -24.68 5.65 0.39
CA VAL A 310 -23.64 4.73 -0.09
C VAL A 310 -23.18 3.81 1.04
N GLU A 311 -22.97 4.32 2.26
CA GLU A 311 -22.61 3.50 3.43
C GLU A 311 -23.64 2.42 3.73
N GLU A 312 -24.90 2.78 3.78
CA GLU A 312 -26.00 1.83 3.97
C GLU A 312 -26.01 0.73 2.88
N SER A 313 -25.82 1.15 1.61
CA SER A 313 -25.81 0.22 0.48
C SER A 313 -24.64 -0.77 0.51
N ILE A 314 -23.50 -0.35 1.04
CA ILE A 314 -22.30 -1.18 1.23
C ILE A 314 -22.55 -2.21 2.34
N GLN A 315 -23.12 -1.78 3.47
CA GLN A 315 -23.46 -2.66 4.59
C GLN A 315 -24.50 -3.71 4.16
N GLN A 316 -25.52 -3.32 3.40
CA GLN A 316 -26.51 -4.23 2.80
C GLN A 316 -25.87 -5.22 1.81
N ALA A 317 -24.79 -4.83 1.15
CA ALA A 317 -24.01 -5.72 0.30
C ALA A 317 -23.10 -6.70 1.09
N GLY A 318 -23.05 -6.58 2.43
CA GLY A 318 -22.27 -7.44 3.31
C GLY A 318 -20.80 -7.06 3.41
N ALA A 319 -20.45 -5.81 3.08
CA ALA A 319 -19.10 -5.27 3.31
C ALA A 319 -19.09 -4.33 4.51
N GLN A 320 -17.92 -4.17 5.12
CA GLN A 320 -17.71 -3.33 6.29
C GLN A 320 -17.03 -2.03 5.89
N ILE A 321 -17.60 -0.89 6.27
CA ILE A 321 -16.92 0.41 6.15
C ILE A 321 -15.71 0.41 7.10
N LEU A 322 -14.58 0.86 6.60
CA LEU A 322 -13.40 1.13 7.41
C LEU A 322 -13.34 2.65 7.67
N PRO A 323 -13.58 3.09 8.91
CA PRO A 323 -13.42 4.51 9.24
C PRO A 323 -11.99 4.95 8.98
N MET A 324 -11.82 6.03 8.23
CA MET A 324 -10.50 6.57 7.92
C MET A 324 -10.58 8.08 7.66
N SER A 325 -9.47 8.76 7.84
CA SER A 325 -9.17 10.11 7.34
C SER A 325 -7.95 10.09 6.45
N ILE A 326 -7.69 11.19 5.74
CA ILE A 326 -6.44 11.34 4.98
C ILE A 326 -5.31 11.67 5.97
N ASP A 327 -4.32 10.80 6.06
CA ASP A 327 -3.12 11.07 6.85
C ASP A 327 -2.21 12.07 6.12
N ARG A 328 -1.84 13.16 6.79
CA ARG A 328 -1.06 14.27 6.18
C ARG A 328 0.44 14.21 6.47
N GLN A 329 0.87 13.35 7.37
CA GLN A 329 2.21 13.41 7.95
C GLN A 329 3.12 12.25 7.52
N GLY A 330 2.53 11.09 7.22
CA GLY A 330 3.28 9.86 7.00
C GLY A 330 3.85 9.30 8.30
N VAL A 331 4.91 8.52 8.17
CA VAL A 331 5.52 7.84 9.31
C VAL A 331 6.01 8.83 10.37
N GLN A 332 5.67 8.55 11.62
CA GLN A 332 6.12 9.27 12.80
C GLN A 332 6.96 8.35 13.68
N VAL A 333 8.02 8.89 14.28
CA VAL A 333 8.91 8.15 15.19
C VAL A 333 9.13 8.97 16.45
N ILE A 334 8.95 8.35 17.60
CA ILE A 334 9.25 8.93 18.91
C ILE A 334 10.22 8.03 19.68
N SER A 335 11.05 8.62 20.53
CA SER A 335 11.96 7.90 21.43
C SER A 335 11.72 8.35 22.86
N ARG A 336 11.64 7.40 23.77
CA ARG A 336 11.49 7.61 25.22
C ARG A 336 12.58 6.90 26.01
#